data_5929fe06e0fff003369907b9522e60d6
#
_entry.id   5929fe06e0fff003369907b9522e60d6
#
_cell.length_a   1.000
_cell.length_b   1.000
_cell.length_c   1.000
_cell.angle_alpha   90.00
_cell.angle_beta   90.00
_cell.angle_gamma   90.00
#
_symmetry.space_group_name_H-M   'P 1'
#
loop_
_entity.id
_entity.type
_entity.pdbx_description
1 polymer ?
#
loop_
_entity_poly.entity_id
_entity_poly.type
_entity_poly.pdbx_seq_one_letter_code
_entity_poly.pdbx_strand_id
1 'polypeptide(L)'
;PIVDRPEMATLSASMRVVLQRLGEQVPLSVVSGRDITSVIDLVRLDGLGYVGSHGLDIMGPSDSGLRKKLALDFVPELDRAEHDLRRQMGDISGVFIERKRFSISIHVRLVAVSERNRVNVMVNGIQRAHPSLRREGGKMLFELRPDIDWDKGRAVSWLLDATKYDLSTVLFIGDDLT
;
A
#
# COMPACT_ATOMS: atom_id res chain seq x y z
N PRO A 1 5.75 -6.51 14.63
CA PRO A 1 7.15 -6.05 14.76
C PRO A 1 7.65 -5.49 13.43
N ILE A 2 8.52 -4.48 13.49
CA ILE A 2 9.19 -3.95 12.30
C ILE A 2 10.16 -5.02 11.83
N VAL A 3 10.08 -5.36 10.54
CA VAL A 3 10.91 -6.39 9.91
C VAL A 3 11.77 -5.76 8.80
N ASP A 4 12.88 -6.39 8.46
CA ASP A 4 13.82 -5.85 7.47
C ASP A 4 13.32 -5.95 6.02
N ARG A 5 12.45 -6.92 5.76
CA ARG A 5 11.81 -7.13 4.44
C ARG A 5 10.31 -7.33 4.61
N PRO A 6 9.49 -6.79 3.69
CA PRO A 6 8.04 -6.91 3.74
C PRO A 6 7.53 -8.36 3.85
N GLU A 7 8.22 -9.30 3.20
CA GLU A 7 7.84 -10.73 3.18
C GLU A 7 8.02 -11.41 4.55
N MET A 8 8.85 -10.84 5.42
CA MET A 8 9.08 -11.36 6.77
C MET A 8 8.00 -10.98 7.78
N ALA A 9 7.07 -10.10 7.39
CA ALA A 9 5.98 -9.72 8.28
C ALA A 9 5.01 -10.88 8.45
N THR A 10 4.65 -11.15 9.70
CA THR A 10 3.71 -12.21 10.04
C THR A 10 2.64 -11.71 10.99
N LEU A 11 1.43 -12.23 10.84
CA LEU A 11 0.37 -12.09 11.84
C LEU A 11 0.48 -13.26 12.81
N SER A 12 0.56 -12.98 14.12
CA SER A 12 0.61 -14.06 15.12
C SER A 12 -0.66 -14.90 15.10
N ALA A 13 -0.54 -16.18 15.46
CA ALA A 13 -1.70 -17.06 15.54
C ALA A 13 -2.75 -16.55 16.55
N SER A 14 -2.31 -16.00 17.68
CA SER A 14 -3.20 -15.40 18.67
C SER A 14 -3.97 -14.20 18.12
N MET A 15 -3.30 -13.30 17.39
CA MET A 15 -3.97 -12.15 16.79
C MET A 15 -4.95 -12.60 15.70
N ARG A 16 -4.62 -13.62 14.90
CA ARG A 16 -5.55 -14.15 13.91
C ARG A 16 -6.84 -14.70 14.54
N VAL A 17 -6.73 -15.41 15.67
CA VAL A 17 -7.90 -15.88 16.43
C VAL A 17 -8.74 -14.71 16.94
N VAL A 18 -8.11 -13.63 17.42
CA VAL A 18 -8.83 -12.43 17.87
C VAL A 18 -9.58 -11.78 16.72
N LEU A 19 -8.93 -11.58 15.58
CA LEU A 19 -9.58 -10.98 14.39
C LEU A 19 -10.72 -11.87 13.87
N GLN A 20 -10.54 -13.17 13.86
CA GLN A 20 -11.58 -14.11 13.45
C GLN A 20 -12.83 -13.98 14.35
N ARG A 21 -12.65 -14.07 15.67
CA ARG A 21 -13.75 -13.93 16.62
C ARG A 21 -14.44 -12.57 16.55
N LEU A 22 -13.67 -11.51 16.32
CA LEU A 22 -14.23 -10.18 16.16
C LEU A 22 -15.04 -10.08 14.87
N GLY A 23 -14.54 -10.62 13.76
CA GLY A 23 -15.25 -10.64 12.48
C GLY A 23 -16.54 -11.47 12.47
N GLU A 24 -16.67 -12.45 13.40
CA GLU A 24 -17.91 -13.20 13.63
C GLU A 24 -18.99 -12.37 14.36
N GLN A 25 -18.60 -11.31 15.04
CA GLN A 25 -19.51 -10.49 15.87
C GLN A 25 -19.84 -9.14 15.22
N VAL A 26 -18.88 -8.55 14.50
CA VAL A 26 -19.04 -7.23 13.88
C VAL A 26 -18.38 -7.21 12.51
N PRO A 27 -18.87 -6.39 11.57
CA PRO A 27 -18.19 -6.16 10.30
C PRO A 27 -16.77 -5.64 10.55
N LEU A 28 -15.78 -6.38 10.03
CA LEU A 28 -14.37 -6.06 10.22
C LEU A 28 -13.69 -5.86 8.86
N SER A 29 -12.88 -4.83 8.78
CA SER A 29 -12.07 -4.55 7.58
C SER A 29 -10.62 -4.29 7.95
N VAL A 30 -9.69 -4.82 7.15
CA VAL A 30 -8.25 -4.58 7.28
C VAL A 30 -7.81 -3.55 6.26
N VAL A 31 -7.22 -2.44 6.72
CA VAL A 31 -6.77 -1.31 5.89
C VAL A 31 -5.24 -1.22 5.90
N SER A 32 -4.60 -1.22 4.73
CA SER A 32 -3.15 -1.28 4.63
C SER A 32 -2.61 -0.50 3.42
N GLY A 33 -1.35 -0.04 3.52
CA GLY A 33 -0.58 0.45 2.38
C GLY A 33 -0.01 -0.68 1.49
N ARG A 34 -0.05 -1.94 1.95
CA ARG A 34 0.38 -3.11 1.16
C ARG A 34 -0.60 -3.40 0.03
N ASP A 35 -0.15 -4.08 -1.01
CA ASP A 35 -1.07 -4.63 -2.02
C ASP A 35 -2.10 -5.55 -1.37
N ILE A 36 -3.33 -5.47 -1.87
CA ILE A 36 -4.47 -6.19 -1.28
C ILE A 36 -4.23 -7.71 -1.22
N THR A 37 -3.59 -8.28 -2.24
CA THR A 37 -3.22 -9.70 -2.27
C THR A 37 -2.26 -10.04 -1.14
N SER A 38 -1.24 -9.21 -0.91
CA SER A 38 -0.29 -9.39 0.20
C SER A 38 -0.96 -9.30 1.57
N VAL A 39 -1.97 -8.43 1.72
CA VAL A 39 -2.73 -8.31 2.97
C VAL A 39 -3.59 -9.55 3.20
N ILE A 40 -4.29 -10.02 2.19
CA ILE A 40 -5.12 -11.24 2.25
C ILE A 40 -4.24 -12.44 2.62
N ASP A 41 -3.10 -12.61 1.96
CA ASP A 41 -2.16 -13.70 2.23
C ASP A 41 -1.56 -13.66 3.65
N LEU A 42 -1.37 -12.45 4.20
CA LEU A 42 -0.88 -12.25 5.54
C LEU A 42 -1.96 -12.57 6.60
N VAL A 43 -3.17 -12.09 6.38
CA VAL A 43 -4.28 -12.21 7.34
C VAL A 43 -4.93 -13.59 7.27
N ARG A 44 -5.22 -14.10 6.08
CA ARG A 44 -5.80 -15.43 5.81
C ARG A 44 -7.10 -15.66 6.60
N LEU A 45 -8.00 -14.70 6.55
CA LEU A 45 -9.34 -14.82 7.13
C LEU A 45 -10.36 -14.46 6.05
N ASP A 46 -11.34 -15.32 5.87
CA ASP A 46 -12.47 -15.08 5.01
C ASP A 46 -13.51 -14.20 5.72
N GLY A 47 -14.44 -13.63 4.95
CA GLY A 47 -15.53 -12.82 5.49
C GLY A 47 -15.16 -11.38 5.84
N LEU A 48 -13.88 -11.02 5.89
CA LEU A 48 -13.43 -9.66 6.18
C LEU A 48 -13.46 -8.75 4.94
N GLY A 49 -13.59 -7.44 5.18
CA GLY A 49 -13.24 -6.44 4.18
C GLY A 49 -11.72 -6.23 4.12
N TYR A 50 -11.20 -5.94 2.94
CA TYR A 50 -9.79 -5.65 2.72
C TYR A 50 -9.62 -4.37 1.90
N VAL A 51 -8.76 -3.48 2.39
CA VAL A 51 -8.38 -2.26 1.69
C VAL A 51 -6.86 -2.26 1.57
N GLY A 52 -6.38 -2.36 0.34
CA GLY A 52 -4.95 -2.40 0.02
C GLY A 52 -4.47 -1.18 -0.76
N SER A 53 -3.15 -1.12 -1.00
CA SER A 53 -2.51 -0.11 -1.84
C SER A 53 -2.91 1.32 -1.46
N HIS A 54 -2.86 1.65 -0.16
CA HIS A 54 -3.28 2.96 0.37
C HIS A 54 -4.74 3.36 0.03
N GLY A 55 -5.63 2.38 -0.09
CA GLY A 55 -7.03 2.62 -0.43
C GLY A 55 -7.38 2.47 -1.91
N LEU A 56 -6.41 2.19 -2.78
CA LEU A 56 -6.63 2.09 -4.23
C LEU A 56 -7.28 0.78 -4.68
N ASP A 57 -7.23 -0.26 -3.84
CA ASP A 57 -7.90 -1.54 -4.08
C ASP A 57 -8.73 -1.91 -2.86
N ILE A 58 -10.05 -2.01 -3.06
CA ILE A 58 -11.02 -2.25 -1.99
C ILE A 58 -11.82 -3.50 -2.32
N MET A 59 -11.94 -4.36 -1.35
CA MET A 59 -12.81 -5.53 -1.34
C MET A 59 -13.64 -5.49 -0.07
N GLY A 60 -14.95 -5.42 -0.21
CA GLY A 60 -15.86 -5.60 0.92
C GLY A 60 -15.84 -7.03 1.46
N PRO A 61 -16.54 -7.29 2.57
CA PRO A 61 -16.74 -8.64 3.09
C PRO A 61 -17.26 -9.60 1.99
N SER A 62 -16.93 -10.88 2.11
CA SER A 62 -17.15 -11.88 1.05
C SER A 62 -18.56 -11.88 0.44
N ASP A 63 -19.57 -11.63 1.25
CA ASP A 63 -20.99 -11.68 0.83
C ASP A 63 -21.51 -10.35 0.29
N SER A 64 -20.70 -9.29 0.34
CA SER A 64 -21.14 -7.95 -0.08
C SER A 64 -21.09 -7.72 -1.59
N GLY A 65 -20.31 -8.49 -2.32
CA GLY A 65 -20.00 -8.24 -3.74
C GLY A 65 -19.27 -6.92 -4.00
N LEU A 66 -18.90 -6.17 -2.95
CA LEU A 66 -18.30 -4.85 -3.07
C LEU A 66 -16.84 -4.96 -3.52
N ARG A 67 -16.55 -4.29 -4.62
CA ARG A 67 -15.20 -4.16 -5.18
C ARG A 67 -15.01 -2.78 -5.76
N LYS A 68 -13.88 -2.15 -5.45
CA LYS A 68 -13.48 -0.92 -6.10
C LYS A 68 -11.98 -0.97 -6.36
N LYS A 69 -11.59 -0.75 -7.61
CA LYS A 69 -10.21 -0.58 -8.03
C LYS A 69 -10.07 0.79 -8.65
N LEU A 70 -9.25 1.60 -8.03
CA LEU A 70 -8.86 2.90 -8.53
C LEU A 70 -7.49 2.77 -9.21
N ALA A 71 -7.15 3.76 -10.00
CA ALA A 71 -5.82 3.86 -10.60
C ALA A 71 -5.40 2.73 -11.56
N LEU A 72 -6.32 1.97 -12.13
CA LEU A 72 -5.99 0.99 -13.18
C LEU A 72 -5.37 1.67 -14.41
N ASP A 73 -5.83 2.88 -14.74
CA ASP A 73 -5.31 3.67 -15.87
C ASP A 73 -3.87 4.16 -15.67
N PHE A 74 -3.37 4.13 -14.42
CA PHE A 74 -1.99 4.48 -14.08
C PHE A 74 -1.00 3.32 -14.19
N VAL A 75 -1.47 2.09 -14.35
CA VAL A 75 -0.58 0.91 -14.44
C VAL A 75 0.43 1.06 -15.57
N PRO A 76 0.05 1.46 -16.82
CA PRO A 76 1.02 1.66 -17.88
C PRO A 76 2.06 2.75 -17.59
N GLU A 77 1.68 3.80 -16.85
CA GLU A 77 2.60 4.86 -16.44
C GLU A 77 3.59 4.36 -15.37
N LEU A 78 3.10 3.60 -14.41
CA LEU A 78 3.97 2.95 -13.41
C LEU A 78 4.96 1.98 -14.07
N ASP A 79 4.55 1.25 -15.12
CA ASP A 79 5.43 0.33 -15.83
C ASP A 79 6.56 1.09 -16.57
N ARG A 80 6.24 2.24 -17.18
CA ARG A 80 7.25 3.14 -17.79
C ARG A 80 8.21 3.71 -16.74
N ALA A 81 7.67 4.21 -15.62
CA ALA A 81 8.47 4.76 -14.54
C ALA A 81 9.39 3.69 -13.91
N GLU A 82 8.90 2.46 -13.72
CA GLU A 82 9.72 1.35 -13.26
C GLU A 82 10.88 1.04 -14.23
N HIS A 83 10.59 0.99 -15.52
CA HIS A 83 11.63 0.77 -16.54
C HIS A 83 12.72 1.85 -16.46
N ASP A 84 12.34 3.11 -16.35
CA ASP A 84 13.28 4.23 -16.24
C ASP A 84 14.08 4.20 -14.94
N LEU A 85 13.46 3.84 -13.80
CA LEU A 85 14.14 3.64 -12.53
C LEU A 85 15.20 2.54 -12.63
N ARG A 86 14.85 1.38 -13.16
CA ARG A 86 15.77 0.24 -13.31
C ARG A 86 16.94 0.57 -14.24
N ARG A 87 16.66 1.28 -15.34
CA ARG A 87 17.69 1.73 -16.29
C ARG A 87 18.67 2.71 -15.65
N GLN A 88 18.19 3.64 -14.81
CA GLN A 88 19.04 4.71 -14.25
C GLN A 88 19.75 4.30 -12.95
N MET A 89 19.21 3.33 -12.21
CA MET A 89 19.72 2.96 -10.87
C MET A 89 20.26 1.53 -10.81
N GLY A 90 20.27 0.79 -11.91
CA GLY A 90 20.66 -0.62 -11.91
C GLY A 90 22.10 -0.88 -11.50
N ASP A 91 22.98 0.13 -11.59
CA ASP A 91 24.38 0.11 -11.19
C ASP A 91 24.63 0.55 -9.73
N ILE A 92 23.62 1.08 -9.04
CA ILE A 92 23.78 1.54 -7.64
C ILE A 92 23.59 0.38 -6.67
N SER A 93 24.67 -0.03 -6.06
CA SER A 93 24.65 -1.11 -5.06
C SER A 93 23.75 -0.78 -3.88
N GLY A 94 22.90 -1.74 -3.49
CA GLY A 94 22.01 -1.62 -2.34
C GLY A 94 20.66 -0.95 -2.65
N VAL A 95 20.43 -0.46 -3.88
CA VAL A 95 19.09 -0.04 -4.31
C VAL A 95 18.25 -1.29 -4.58
N PHE A 96 17.04 -1.31 -4.03
CA PHE A 96 16.05 -2.33 -4.32
C PHE A 96 14.75 -1.67 -4.79
N ILE A 97 14.34 -1.95 -6.02
CA ILE A 97 13.11 -1.43 -6.63
C ILE A 97 12.04 -2.52 -6.57
N GLU A 98 11.03 -2.27 -5.77
CA GLU A 98 9.86 -3.15 -5.58
C GLU A 98 8.67 -2.58 -6.35
N ARG A 99 8.22 -3.30 -7.40
CA ARG A 99 7.00 -2.96 -8.14
C ARG A 99 5.80 -3.57 -7.44
N LYS A 100 4.89 -2.72 -7.01
CA LYS A 100 3.56 -3.09 -6.51
C LYS A 100 2.52 -2.71 -7.57
N ARG A 101 1.31 -3.22 -7.45
CA ARG A 101 0.28 -2.96 -8.47
C ARG A 101 0.07 -1.48 -8.75
N PHE A 102 -0.02 -0.66 -7.71
CA PHE A 102 -0.34 0.77 -7.80
C PHE A 102 0.75 1.67 -7.22
N SER A 103 1.95 1.15 -7.01
CA SER A 103 3.09 1.96 -6.60
C SER A 103 4.42 1.29 -6.92
N ILE A 104 5.50 2.09 -6.85
CA ILE A 104 6.88 1.62 -6.95
C ILE A 104 7.59 2.08 -5.69
N SER A 105 8.13 1.14 -4.93
CA SER A 105 8.94 1.44 -3.75
C SER A 105 10.43 1.32 -4.08
N ILE A 106 11.19 2.35 -3.78
CA ILE A 106 12.64 2.42 -3.98
C ILE A 106 13.30 2.40 -2.61
N HIS A 107 13.78 1.22 -2.20
CA HIS A 107 14.41 1.01 -0.91
C HIS A 107 15.88 1.43 -0.96
N VAL A 108 16.31 2.24 0.02
CA VAL A 108 17.68 2.80 0.09
C VAL A 108 18.39 2.44 1.40
N ARG A 109 17.87 1.49 2.16
CA ARG A 109 18.46 1.10 3.45
C ARG A 109 19.89 0.57 3.30
N LEU A 110 20.13 -0.23 2.26
CA LEU A 110 21.42 -0.85 1.99
C LEU A 110 22.33 0.00 1.09
N VAL A 111 21.85 1.16 0.63
CA VAL A 111 22.63 2.11 -0.16
C VAL A 111 23.64 2.84 0.73
N ALA A 112 24.88 2.96 0.27
CA ALA A 112 25.90 3.73 0.94
C ALA A 112 25.44 5.18 1.19
N VAL A 113 25.74 5.75 2.34
CA VAL A 113 25.25 7.08 2.74
C VAL A 113 25.64 8.14 1.70
N SER A 114 26.84 8.05 1.12
CA SER A 114 27.34 8.92 0.05
C SER A 114 26.50 8.90 -1.22
N GLU A 115 25.87 7.76 -1.55
CA GLU A 115 25.08 7.57 -2.77
C GLU A 115 23.59 7.90 -2.59
N ARG A 116 23.10 8.00 -1.37
CA ARG A 116 21.66 8.23 -1.10
C ARG A 116 21.14 9.52 -1.71
N ASN A 117 21.95 10.59 -1.70
CA ASN A 117 21.55 11.84 -2.34
C ASN A 117 21.47 11.70 -3.86
N ARG A 118 22.36 10.93 -4.49
CA ARG A 118 22.30 10.61 -5.92
C ARG A 118 20.99 9.90 -6.27
N VAL A 119 20.63 8.86 -5.51
CA VAL A 119 19.34 8.16 -5.68
C VAL A 119 18.16 9.12 -5.51
N ASN A 120 18.20 9.99 -4.49
CA ASN A 120 17.15 10.99 -4.25
C ASN A 120 16.95 11.93 -5.45
N VAL A 121 18.04 12.42 -6.05
CA VAL A 121 18.01 13.28 -7.25
C VAL A 121 17.43 12.53 -8.45
N MET A 122 17.81 11.26 -8.65
CA MET A 122 17.30 10.42 -9.72
C MET A 122 15.79 10.16 -9.58
N VAL A 123 15.31 9.81 -8.37
CA VAL A 123 13.88 9.62 -8.11
C VAL A 123 13.09 10.90 -8.42
N ASN A 124 13.62 12.07 -8.06
CA ASN A 124 13.01 13.35 -8.42
C ASN A 124 12.98 13.59 -9.92
N GLY A 125 14.03 13.20 -10.64
CA GLY A 125 14.08 13.27 -12.09
C GLY A 125 13.01 12.39 -12.74
N ILE A 126 12.88 11.15 -12.28
CA ILE A 126 11.85 10.22 -12.74
C ILE A 126 10.44 10.78 -12.45
N GLN A 127 10.17 11.27 -11.26
CA GLN A 127 8.87 11.84 -10.91
C GLN A 127 8.51 13.03 -11.83
N ARG A 128 9.47 13.90 -12.19
CA ARG A 128 9.23 15.01 -13.15
C ARG A 128 8.93 14.51 -14.55
N ALA A 129 9.54 13.41 -14.98
CA ALA A 129 9.27 12.79 -16.28
C ALA A 129 7.91 12.08 -16.32
N HIS A 130 7.37 11.72 -15.15
CA HIS A 130 6.10 11.04 -14.96
C HIS A 130 5.16 11.89 -14.06
N PRO A 131 4.66 13.04 -14.54
CA PRO A 131 3.95 14.03 -13.72
C PRO A 131 2.60 13.53 -13.17
N SER A 132 2.04 12.48 -13.74
CA SER A 132 0.84 11.81 -13.20
C SER A 132 1.11 10.95 -11.96
N LEU A 133 2.39 10.79 -11.59
CA LEU A 133 2.79 10.11 -10.37
C LEU A 133 3.27 11.13 -9.34
N ARG A 134 2.85 10.98 -8.10
CA ARG A 134 3.39 11.71 -6.97
C ARG A 134 4.46 10.90 -6.25
N ARG A 135 5.44 11.61 -5.71
CA ARG A 135 6.47 11.03 -4.86
C ARG A 135 6.12 11.22 -3.41
N GLU A 136 6.24 10.14 -2.65
CA GLU A 136 6.19 10.19 -1.20
C GLU A 136 7.51 9.69 -0.60
N GLY A 137 7.81 10.15 0.61
CA GLY A 137 8.97 9.73 1.37
C GLY A 137 8.57 8.88 2.57
N GLY A 138 9.39 7.87 2.87
CA GLY A 138 9.28 7.08 4.08
C GLY A 138 10.66 6.89 4.72
N LYS A 139 10.73 6.12 5.80
CA LYS A 139 11.99 5.81 6.48
C LYS A 139 12.84 4.88 5.61
N MET A 140 13.90 5.41 4.98
CA MET A 140 14.78 4.70 4.05
C MET A 140 14.08 4.16 2.79
N LEU A 141 13.05 4.86 2.34
CA LEU A 141 12.19 4.47 1.23
C LEU A 141 11.72 5.73 0.50
N PHE A 142 11.68 5.67 -0.83
CA PHE A 142 10.88 6.56 -1.67
C PHE A 142 9.77 5.75 -2.31
N GLU A 143 8.61 6.34 -2.49
CA GLU A 143 7.49 5.70 -3.17
C GLU A 143 6.96 6.61 -4.28
N LEU A 144 6.76 6.05 -5.48
CA LEU A 144 6.03 6.66 -6.57
C LEU A 144 4.66 6.00 -6.67
N ARG A 145 3.60 6.80 -6.66
CA ARG A 145 2.22 6.33 -6.78
C ARG A 145 1.36 7.30 -7.58
N PRO A 146 0.20 6.88 -8.08
CA PRO A 146 -0.72 7.77 -8.79
C PRO A 146 -1.00 9.06 -8.03
N ASP A 147 -0.93 10.19 -8.74
CA ASP A 147 -1.27 11.49 -8.18
C ASP A 147 -2.77 11.73 -8.30
N ILE A 148 -3.52 11.08 -7.43
CA ILE A 148 -4.98 11.21 -7.33
C ILE A 148 -5.37 11.62 -5.91
N ASP A 149 -6.45 12.37 -5.80
CA ASP A 149 -7.01 12.79 -4.51
C ASP A 149 -7.76 11.62 -3.86
N TRP A 150 -6.99 10.63 -3.39
CA TRP A 150 -7.49 9.43 -2.73
C TRP A 150 -6.48 8.89 -1.72
N ASP A 151 -7.00 8.43 -0.58
CA ASP A 151 -6.24 7.90 0.54
C ASP A 151 -7.00 6.80 1.31
N LYS A 152 -6.42 6.30 2.39
CA LYS A 152 -7.03 5.30 3.26
C LYS A 152 -8.33 5.81 3.89
N GLY A 153 -8.37 7.08 4.32
CA GLY A 153 -9.54 7.69 4.94
C GLY A 153 -10.73 7.74 3.98
N ARG A 154 -10.49 8.20 2.74
CA ARG A 154 -11.51 8.19 1.67
C ARG A 154 -11.97 6.79 1.31
N ALA A 155 -11.05 5.81 1.34
CA ALA A 155 -11.40 4.42 1.11
C ALA A 155 -12.32 3.87 2.20
N VAL A 156 -12.05 4.20 3.46
CA VAL A 156 -12.91 3.84 4.60
C VAL A 156 -14.28 4.52 4.47
N SER A 157 -14.32 5.82 4.21
CA SER A 157 -15.57 6.55 3.99
C SER A 157 -16.41 5.93 2.88
N TRP A 158 -15.78 5.63 1.74
CA TRP A 158 -16.46 4.96 0.63
C TRP A 158 -17.01 3.59 1.03
N LEU A 159 -16.25 2.80 1.80
CA LEU A 159 -16.69 1.47 2.26
C LEU A 159 -17.89 1.60 3.20
N LEU A 160 -17.90 2.57 4.10
CA LEU A 160 -19.01 2.84 5.01
C LEU A 160 -20.26 3.25 4.24
N ASP A 161 -20.13 4.16 3.28
CA ASP A 161 -21.24 4.58 2.42
C ASP A 161 -21.82 3.39 1.64
N ALA A 162 -20.94 2.55 1.06
CA ALA A 162 -21.35 1.39 0.29
C ALA A 162 -22.02 0.30 1.14
N THR A 163 -21.62 0.16 2.41
CA THR A 163 -22.19 -0.79 3.37
C THR A 163 -23.32 -0.19 4.20
N LYS A 164 -23.57 1.14 4.08
CA LYS A 164 -24.58 1.89 4.84
C LYS A 164 -24.34 1.86 6.36
N TYR A 165 -23.10 1.77 6.81
CA TYR A 165 -22.73 1.94 8.21
C TYR A 165 -22.51 3.41 8.53
N ASP A 166 -23.00 3.83 9.71
CA ASP A 166 -22.79 5.16 10.22
C ASP A 166 -21.38 5.30 10.82
N LEU A 167 -20.69 6.37 10.45
CA LEU A 167 -19.34 6.68 10.95
C LEU A 167 -19.28 6.74 12.48
N SER A 168 -20.37 7.17 13.16
CA SER A 168 -20.44 7.22 14.61
C SER A 168 -20.37 5.86 15.30
N THR A 169 -20.60 4.77 14.55
CA THR A 169 -20.55 3.39 15.05
C THR A 169 -19.24 2.68 14.74
N VAL A 170 -18.27 3.38 14.12
CA VAL A 170 -17.02 2.79 13.65
C VAL A 170 -15.90 3.00 14.65
N LEU A 171 -15.15 1.94 14.92
CA LEU A 171 -13.88 2.01 15.63
C LEU A 171 -12.73 1.78 14.64
N PHE A 172 -11.83 2.75 14.51
CA PHE A 172 -10.58 2.63 13.76
C PHE A 172 -9.41 2.43 14.72
N ILE A 173 -8.60 1.40 14.46
CA ILE A 173 -7.40 1.08 15.24
C ILE A 173 -6.21 1.05 14.28
N GLY A 174 -5.20 1.90 14.53
CA GLY A 174 -4.00 2.00 13.69
C GLY A 174 -2.87 2.71 14.44
N ASP A 175 -1.67 2.59 13.89
CA ASP A 175 -0.43 3.23 14.38
C ASP A 175 0.08 4.33 13.44
N ASP A 176 -0.53 4.48 12.28
CA ASP A 176 -0.24 5.55 11.32
C ASP A 176 -1.18 6.76 11.52
N LEU A 177 -0.66 7.95 11.32
CA LEU A 177 -1.46 9.15 11.09
C LEU A 177 -2.07 9.04 9.69
N THR A 178 -3.36 8.83 9.63
CA THR A 178 -4.14 8.80 8.37
C THR A 178 -5.23 9.84 8.37
#